data_26d4ff78e4458a526cd11b52afcab50a
#
_entry.id   26d4ff78e4458a526cd11b52afcab50a
#
_cell.length_a   1.000
_cell.length_b   1.000
_cell.length_c   1.000
_cell.angle_alpha   90.00
_cell.angle_beta   90.00
_cell.angle_gamma   90.00
#
_symmetry.space_group_name_H-M   'P 1'
#
loop_
_entity.id
_entity.type
_entity.pdbx_description
1 polymer ?
#
loop_
_entity_poly.entity_id
_entity_poly.type
_entity_poly.pdbx_seq_one_letter_code
_entity_poly.pdbx_strand_id
1 'polypeptide(L)'
;KMYWQKANGEAWGTLHALLADMNSQGQVQMAMNGGIYDESYAPLGLYIENGQQKVALNLASGEGNFFIRPGGVFYVAGDKVGIVRLDAFKTSKEIQFAVQSGPMLLENGVINPRIHPNVASRKIRNGVGLINKGTPCFC
;
A
#
# COMPACT_ATOMS: atom_id res chain seq x y z
N LYS A 1 -2.18 10.34 -4.79
CA LYS A 1 -1.30 10.79 -3.68
C LYS A 1 -1.42 9.82 -2.52
N MET A 2 -0.41 9.76 -1.65
CA MET A 2 -0.40 9.00 -0.40
C MET A 2 -0.17 9.97 0.76
N TYR A 3 -0.77 9.67 1.91
CA TYR A 3 -0.70 10.52 3.10
C TYR A 3 -0.60 9.65 4.34
N TRP A 4 0.37 9.93 5.20
CA TRP A 4 0.53 9.28 6.50
C TRP A 4 0.42 10.28 7.65
N GLN A 5 1.24 11.33 7.62
CA GLN A 5 1.37 12.29 8.70
C GLN A 5 0.96 13.70 8.26
N LYS A 6 0.45 14.46 9.22
CA LYS A 6 0.27 15.91 9.12
C LYS A 6 1.62 16.62 9.15
N ALA A 7 1.62 17.93 8.89
CA ALA A 7 2.83 18.74 8.94
C ALA A 7 3.51 18.77 10.33
N ASN A 8 2.75 18.56 11.39
CA ASN A 8 3.27 18.48 12.76
C ASN A 8 3.83 17.09 13.14
N GLY A 9 3.81 16.11 12.23
CA GLY A 9 4.31 14.76 12.44
C GLY A 9 3.28 13.76 13.01
N GLU A 10 2.09 14.21 13.40
CA GLU A 10 1.03 13.31 13.85
C GLU A 10 0.42 12.53 12.70
N ALA A 11 0.13 11.25 12.91
CA ALA A 11 -0.61 10.47 11.92
C ALA A 11 -2.04 11.01 11.74
N TRP A 12 -2.57 10.94 10.52
CA TRP A 12 -3.98 11.28 10.26
C TRP A 12 -4.96 10.38 11.00
N GLY A 13 -4.57 9.14 11.27
CA GLY A 13 -5.32 8.14 12.01
C GLY A 13 -6.55 7.61 11.27
N THR A 14 -7.38 8.48 10.71
CA THR A 14 -8.60 8.09 10.00
C THR A 14 -8.73 8.76 8.64
N LEU A 15 -9.41 8.09 7.69
CA LEU A 15 -9.77 8.69 6.41
C LEU A 15 -10.67 9.90 6.59
N HIS A 16 -11.55 9.88 7.60
CA HIS A 16 -12.43 11.02 7.89
C HIS A 16 -11.63 12.28 8.25
N ALA A 17 -10.63 12.17 9.13
CA ALA A 17 -9.78 13.30 9.50
C ALA A 17 -9.00 13.84 8.32
N LEU A 18 -8.44 12.96 7.48
CA LEU A 18 -7.76 13.34 6.24
C LEU A 18 -8.71 14.06 5.27
N LEU A 19 -9.90 13.52 5.05
CA LEU A 19 -10.88 14.08 4.12
C LEU A 19 -11.41 15.44 4.58
N ALA A 20 -11.59 15.65 5.88
CA ALA A 20 -12.02 16.94 6.43
C ALA A 20 -11.01 18.06 6.11
N ASP A 21 -9.71 17.75 6.19
CA ASP A 21 -8.66 18.70 5.82
C ASP A 21 -8.57 18.89 4.30
N MET A 22 -8.62 17.81 3.54
CA MET A 22 -8.47 17.84 2.08
C MET A 22 -9.64 18.50 1.35
N ASN A 23 -10.86 18.39 1.86
CA ASN A 23 -12.05 19.04 1.26
C ASN A 23 -11.95 20.56 1.24
N SER A 24 -11.13 21.14 2.12
CA SER A 24 -10.80 22.57 2.05
C SER A 24 -9.89 22.93 0.86
N GLN A 25 -9.23 21.96 0.25
CA GLN A 25 -8.21 22.13 -0.80
C GLN A 25 -8.67 21.64 -2.19
N GLY A 26 -9.83 20.99 -2.30
CA GLY A 26 -10.34 20.47 -3.56
C GLY A 26 -11.23 19.22 -3.41
N GLN A 27 -11.76 18.74 -4.54
CA GLN A 27 -12.65 17.58 -4.57
C GLN A 27 -11.85 16.26 -4.48
N VAL A 28 -12.02 15.52 -3.40
CA VAL A 28 -11.54 14.15 -3.30
C VAL A 28 -12.54 13.20 -3.93
N GLN A 29 -12.15 12.49 -4.97
CA GLN A 29 -13.01 11.52 -5.67
C GLN A 29 -13.03 10.16 -4.98
N MET A 30 -11.91 9.74 -4.40
CA MET A 30 -11.77 8.46 -3.72
C MET A 30 -10.64 8.54 -2.68
N ALA A 31 -10.84 7.87 -1.56
CA ALA A 31 -9.79 7.63 -0.56
C ALA A 31 -9.93 6.22 0.02
N MET A 32 -8.81 5.58 0.28
CA MET A 32 -8.75 4.24 0.86
C MET A 32 -7.46 4.05 1.66
N ASN A 33 -7.41 3.03 2.50
CA ASN A 33 -6.18 2.65 3.19
C ASN A 33 -5.15 2.16 2.16
N GLY A 34 -3.89 2.62 2.30
CA GLY A 34 -2.84 2.29 1.34
C GLY A 34 -2.12 0.97 1.63
N GLY A 35 -1.79 0.71 2.87
CA GLY A 35 -1.01 -0.46 3.27
C GLY A 35 -1.41 -0.95 4.66
N ILE A 36 -0.66 -1.91 5.18
CA ILE A 36 -0.85 -2.41 6.55
C ILE A 36 0.00 -1.56 7.50
N TYR A 37 -0.59 -1.16 8.60
CA TYR A 37 -0.02 -0.29 9.62
C TYR A 37 -0.21 -0.91 11.02
N ASP A 38 0.57 -0.45 11.98
CA ASP A 38 0.48 -0.85 13.38
C ASP A 38 -0.57 -0.03 14.16
N GLU A 39 -0.65 -0.26 15.46
CA GLU A 39 -1.60 0.41 16.36
C GLU A 39 -1.36 1.92 16.46
N SER A 40 -0.16 2.41 16.13
CA SER A 40 0.18 3.83 16.06
C SER A 40 -0.09 4.46 14.68
N TYR A 41 -0.71 3.72 13.77
CA TYR A 41 -0.92 4.07 12.37
C TYR A 41 0.38 4.21 11.55
N ALA A 42 1.50 3.65 12.03
CA ALA A 42 2.74 3.66 11.29
C ALA A 42 2.77 2.51 10.27
N PRO A 43 3.22 2.78 9.03
CA PRO A 43 3.36 1.73 8.02
C PRO A 43 4.31 0.62 8.47
N LEU A 44 3.91 -0.65 8.35
CA LEU A 44 4.73 -1.80 8.74
C LEU A 44 5.93 -2.07 7.81
N GLY A 45 5.94 -1.48 6.65
CA GLY A 45 7.01 -1.64 5.66
C GLY A 45 7.15 -0.42 4.78
N LEU A 46 7.83 -0.59 3.65
CA LEU A 46 8.19 0.52 2.78
C LEU A 46 7.05 1.51 2.59
N TYR A 47 7.39 2.76 2.85
CA TYR A 47 6.52 3.88 2.57
C TYR A 47 7.34 5.04 1.98
N ILE A 48 6.99 5.42 0.74
CA ILE A 48 7.56 6.57 0.04
C ILE A 48 6.44 7.55 -0.25
N GLU A 49 6.65 8.79 0.13
CA GLU A 49 5.71 9.89 -0.06
C GLU A 49 6.45 11.10 -0.66
N ASN A 50 5.95 11.62 -1.78
CA ASN A 50 6.55 12.74 -2.50
C ASN A 50 8.07 12.54 -2.78
N GLY A 51 8.47 11.32 -3.16
CA GLY A 51 9.87 10.97 -3.45
C GLY A 51 10.74 10.74 -2.21
N GLN A 52 10.20 10.91 -1.00
CA GLN A 52 10.94 10.70 0.25
C GLN A 52 10.57 9.34 0.86
N GLN A 53 11.56 8.49 1.06
CA GLN A 53 11.37 7.25 1.81
C GLN A 53 11.25 7.57 3.30
N LYS A 54 10.05 7.37 3.84
CA LYS A 54 9.74 7.58 5.26
C LYS A 54 9.95 6.32 6.10
N VAL A 55 9.65 5.15 5.51
CA VAL A 55 9.83 3.83 6.13
C VAL A 55 10.59 2.92 5.18
N ALA A 56 11.54 2.16 5.71
CA ALA A 56 12.35 1.23 4.92
C ALA A 56 11.57 -0.01 4.48
N LEU A 57 12.08 -0.69 3.45
CA LEU A 57 11.56 -1.98 3.02
C LEU A 57 11.71 -3.01 4.14
N ASN A 58 10.62 -3.69 4.48
CA ASN A 58 10.59 -4.70 5.53
C ASN A 58 10.59 -6.11 4.92
N LEU A 59 11.72 -6.78 5.04
CA LEU A 59 11.89 -8.17 4.57
C LEU A 59 11.80 -9.19 5.69
N ALA A 60 11.54 -8.77 6.92
CA ALA A 60 11.43 -9.67 8.06
C ALA A 60 10.32 -10.71 7.90
N SER A 61 10.42 -11.79 8.65
CA SER A 61 9.34 -12.75 8.85
C SER A 61 8.57 -12.39 10.12
N GLY A 62 7.30 -12.79 10.19
CA GLY A 62 6.44 -12.49 11.34
C GLY A 62 5.07 -13.11 11.17
N GLU A 63 4.17 -12.77 12.06
CA GLU A 63 2.78 -13.21 12.05
C GLU A 63 1.85 -12.18 11.40
N GLY A 64 0.71 -12.64 10.91
CA GLY A 64 -0.30 -11.81 10.28
C GLY A 64 -0.14 -11.64 8.76
N ASN A 65 -1.13 -11.00 8.16
CA ASN A 65 -1.26 -10.91 6.70
C ASN A 65 -0.08 -10.21 6.02
N PHE A 66 0.51 -9.22 6.68
CA PHE A 66 1.67 -8.49 6.14
C PHE A 66 2.85 -9.41 5.82
N PHE A 67 3.04 -10.46 6.61
CA PHE A 67 4.17 -11.38 6.49
C PHE A 67 3.89 -12.61 5.62
N ILE A 68 2.67 -12.78 5.10
CA ILE A 68 2.37 -13.85 4.14
C ILE A 68 3.08 -13.54 2.82
N ARG A 69 3.92 -14.45 2.36
CA ARG A 69 4.69 -14.30 1.13
C ARG A 69 4.00 -14.95 -0.09
N PRO A 70 4.23 -14.42 -1.30
CA PRO A 70 4.97 -13.20 -1.57
C PRO A 70 4.21 -11.95 -1.12
N GLY A 71 4.91 -10.99 -0.57
CA GLY A 71 4.42 -9.63 -0.40
C GLY A 71 4.78 -8.78 -1.61
N GLY A 72 4.18 -7.60 -1.74
CA GLY A 72 4.37 -6.71 -2.87
C GLY A 72 4.58 -5.25 -2.47
N VAL A 73 5.10 -4.49 -3.41
CA VAL A 73 5.16 -3.04 -3.37
C VAL A 73 4.36 -2.49 -4.53
N PHE A 74 3.36 -1.67 -4.23
CA PHE A 74 2.73 -0.79 -5.21
C PHE A 74 3.51 0.52 -5.25
N TYR A 75 3.82 1.01 -6.45
CA TYR A 75 4.57 2.28 -6.61
C TYR A 75 4.06 3.11 -7.78
N VAL A 76 4.35 4.40 -7.70
CA VAL A 76 4.13 5.39 -8.76
C VAL A 76 5.45 6.09 -9.05
N ALA A 77 5.87 6.07 -10.32
CA ALA A 77 7.10 6.68 -10.80
C ALA A 77 6.81 7.47 -12.08
N GLY A 78 6.72 8.80 -11.97
CA GLY A 78 6.25 9.65 -13.06
C GLY A 78 4.81 9.30 -13.48
N ASP A 79 4.64 8.97 -14.74
CA ASP A 79 3.38 8.51 -15.36
C ASP A 79 3.15 6.99 -15.26
N LYS A 80 4.11 6.26 -14.66
CA LYS A 80 4.07 4.81 -14.54
C LYS A 80 3.61 4.39 -13.16
N VAL A 81 2.82 3.32 -13.12
CA VAL A 81 2.47 2.62 -11.90
C VAL A 81 2.90 1.15 -12.00
N GLY A 82 3.25 0.55 -10.88
CA GLY A 82 3.68 -0.84 -10.86
C GLY A 82 3.36 -1.55 -9.56
N ILE A 83 3.24 -2.86 -9.65
CA ILE A 83 3.24 -3.76 -8.51
C ILE A 83 4.37 -4.75 -8.74
N VAL A 84 5.26 -4.89 -7.77
CA VAL A 84 6.40 -5.78 -7.86
C VAL A 84 6.56 -6.56 -6.55
N ARG A 85 7.07 -7.79 -6.65
CA ARG A 85 7.40 -8.60 -5.47
C ARG A 85 8.44 -7.90 -4.60
N LEU A 86 8.37 -8.13 -3.30
CA LEU A 86 9.33 -7.56 -2.33
C LEU A 86 10.79 -7.89 -2.64
N ASP A 87 11.05 -9.14 -3.05
CA ASP A 87 12.40 -9.63 -3.36
C ASP A 87 12.98 -9.06 -4.66
N ALA A 88 12.12 -8.53 -5.53
CA ALA A 88 12.51 -7.90 -6.79
C ALA A 88 12.45 -6.37 -6.75
N PHE A 89 11.92 -5.77 -5.68
CA PHE A 89 11.79 -4.31 -5.58
C PHE A 89 13.15 -3.64 -5.46
N LYS A 90 13.34 -2.61 -6.28
CA LYS A 90 14.51 -1.72 -6.21
C LYS A 90 14.04 -0.28 -6.12
N THR A 91 14.55 0.43 -5.12
CA THR A 91 14.24 1.85 -4.99
C THR A 91 14.89 2.64 -6.13
N SER A 92 14.22 3.70 -6.58
CA SER A 92 14.70 4.61 -7.61
C SER A 92 14.28 6.03 -7.25
N LYS A 93 15.05 7.01 -7.69
CA LYS A 93 14.74 8.44 -7.52
C LYS A 93 13.49 8.89 -8.27
N GLU A 94 13.03 8.11 -9.23
CA GLU A 94 11.81 8.38 -10.00
C GLU A 94 10.53 8.02 -9.22
N ILE A 95 10.64 7.21 -8.16
CA ILE A 95 9.49 6.78 -7.36
C ILE A 95 9.03 7.93 -6.48
N GLN A 96 7.84 8.42 -6.77
CA GLN A 96 7.18 9.49 -6.01
C GLN A 96 6.37 8.94 -4.83
N PHE A 97 5.73 7.79 -5.05
CA PHE A 97 4.93 7.11 -4.03
C PHE A 97 5.18 5.63 -4.08
N ALA A 98 5.33 5.00 -2.93
CA ALA A 98 5.35 3.54 -2.81
C ALA A 98 4.81 3.10 -1.46
N VAL A 99 4.16 1.94 -1.46
CA VAL A 99 3.67 1.30 -0.24
C VAL A 99 3.86 -0.21 -0.34
N GLN A 100 4.42 -0.78 0.72
CA GLN A 100 4.54 -2.22 0.90
C GLN A 100 3.28 -2.77 1.55
N SER A 101 2.83 -3.92 1.04
CA SER A 101 1.74 -4.67 1.66
C SER A 101 1.90 -6.17 1.39
N GLY A 102 1.04 -6.96 2.00
CA GLY A 102 0.99 -8.40 1.83
C GLY A 102 -0.36 -8.97 2.23
N PRO A 103 -0.64 -10.18 1.74
CA PRO A 103 0.05 -10.90 0.67
C PRO A 103 -0.27 -10.36 -0.73
N MET A 104 0.58 -10.65 -1.72
CA MET A 104 0.12 -10.58 -3.11
C MET A 104 -0.92 -11.68 -3.32
N LEU A 105 -2.10 -11.29 -3.77
CA LEU A 105 -3.22 -12.21 -3.96
C LEU A 105 -3.09 -12.98 -5.27
N LEU A 106 -2.58 -12.30 -6.29
CA LEU A 106 -2.48 -12.81 -7.66
C LEU A 106 -1.14 -12.39 -8.26
N GLU A 107 -0.45 -13.30 -8.91
CA GLU A 107 0.78 -13.04 -9.66
C GLU A 107 0.71 -13.76 -11.00
N ASN A 108 0.82 -13.03 -12.10
CA ASN A 108 0.74 -13.57 -13.47
C ASN A 108 -0.49 -14.47 -13.71
N GLY A 109 -1.63 -14.12 -13.15
CA GLY A 109 -2.86 -14.90 -13.28
C GLY A 109 -2.97 -16.09 -12.31
N VAL A 110 -1.97 -16.34 -11.47
CA VAL A 110 -1.96 -17.43 -10.50
C VAL A 110 -2.27 -16.91 -9.11
N ILE A 111 -3.27 -17.51 -8.47
CA ILE A 111 -3.64 -17.19 -7.08
C ILE A 111 -2.54 -17.67 -6.14
N ASN A 112 -2.18 -16.84 -5.17
CA ASN A 112 -1.21 -17.20 -4.13
C ASN A 112 -1.69 -18.46 -3.38
N PRO A 113 -0.93 -19.57 -3.39
CA PRO A 113 -1.34 -20.84 -2.80
C PRO A 113 -1.48 -20.80 -1.27
N ARG A 114 -0.96 -19.76 -0.62
CA ARG A 114 -1.15 -19.54 0.83
C ARG A 114 -2.47 -18.89 1.19
N ILE A 115 -3.27 -18.51 0.21
CA ILE A 115 -4.60 -17.95 0.42
C ILE A 115 -5.61 -19.08 0.30
N HIS A 116 -6.24 -19.41 1.42
CA HIS A 116 -7.23 -20.47 1.47
C HIS A 116 -8.65 -19.89 1.35
N PRO A 117 -9.48 -20.34 0.39
CA PRO A 117 -10.81 -19.78 0.15
C PRO A 117 -11.81 -20.03 1.29
N ASN A 118 -11.55 -20.99 2.16
CA ASN A 118 -12.48 -21.46 3.20
C ASN A 118 -12.15 -20.99 4.62
N VAL A 119 -11.41 -19.91 4.77
CA VAL A 119 -11.18 -19.36 6.10
C VAL A 119 -12.42 -18.62 6.63
N ALA A 120 -12.77 -18.89 7.87
CA ALA A 120 -13.84 -18.18 8.57
C ALA A 120 -13.56 -16.67 8.75
N SER A 121 -12.34 -16.23 8.53
CA SER A 121 -11.93 -14.85 8.66
C SER A 121 -12.38 -14.00 7.47
N ARG A 122 -13.60 -13.50 7.54
CA ARG A 122 -14.11 -12.49 6.61
C ARG A 122 -13.92 -11.10 7.22
N LYS A 123 -13.12 -10.26 6.57
CA LYS A 123 -12.86 -8.88 7.00
C LYS A 123 -13.00 -7.95 5.79
N ILE A 124 -13.42 -6.72 6.03
CA ILE A 124 -13.35 -5.66 5.02
C ILE A 124 -11.87 -5.39 4.75
N ARG A 125 -11.49 -5.41 3.47
CA ARG A 125 -10.12 -5.19 3.02
C ARG A 125 -10.12 -4.33 1.77
N ASN A 126 -9.03 -3.63 1.58
CA ASN A 126 -8.75 -2.91 0.34
C ASN A 126 -7.68 -3.66 -0.45
N GLY A 127 -7.72 -3.51 -1.76
CA GLY A 127 -6.74 -4.09 -2.66
C GLY A 127 -6.39 -3.16 -3.80
N VAL A 128 -5.21 -3.36 -4.37
CA VAL A 128 -4.80 -2.72 -5.62
C VAL A 128 -4.30 -3.77 -6.58
N GLY A 129 -4.73 -3.68 -7.82
CA GLY A 129 -4.28 -4.52 -8.93
C GLY A 129 -3.90 -3.69 -10.14
N LEU A 130 -3.24 -4.32 -11.11
CA LEU A 130 -2.97 -3.73 -12.41
C LEU A 130 -3.76 -4.48 -13.49
N ILE A 131 -4.51 -3.74 -14.28
CA ILE A 131 -5.22 -4.24 -15.45
C ILE A 131 -4.41 -3.83 -16.69
N ASN A 132 -4.32 -4.72 -17.69
CA ASN A 132 -3.75 -4.42 -19.00
C ASN A 132 -2.39 -3.69 -18.95
N LYS A 133 -1.42 -4.24 -18.20
CA LYS A 133 -0.03 -3.76 -18.15
C LYS A 133 0.19 -2.35 -17.62
N GLY A 134 -0.69 -1.79 -16.79
CA GLY A 134 -0.36 -0.53 -16.15
C GLY A 134 -1.53 0.33 -15.67
N THR A 135 -2.77 -0.05 -15.91
CA THR A 135 -3.92 0.67 -15.35
C THR A 135 -4.21 0.17 -13.94
N PRO A 136 -4.09 1.01 -12.89
CA PRO A 136 -4.39 0.60 -11.54
C PRO A 136 -5.89 0.41 -11.34
N CYS A 137 -6.26 -0.67 -10.66
CA CYS A 137 -7.60 -0.95 -10.20
C CYS A 137 -7.58 -1.06 -8.67
N PHE A 138 -8.50 -0.36 -8.02
CA PHE A 138 -8.67 -0.37 -6.57
C PHE A 138 -10.00 -1.03 -6.21
N CYS A 139 -10.01 -1.85 -5.15
CA CYS A 139 -11.18 -2.59 -4.68
C CYS A 139 -11.26 -2.64 -3.15
#